data_e573200253d93fbc98dac4539003b2b7
#
_entry.id   e573200253d93fbc98dac4539003b2b7
#
_cell.length_a   1.000
_cell.length_b   1.000
_cell.length_c   1.000
_cell.angle_alpha   90.00
_cell.angle_beta   90.00
_cell.angle_gamma   90.00
#
_symmetry.space_group_name_H-M   'P 1'
#
loop_
_entity.id
_entity.type
_entity.pdbx_description
1 polymer ?
#
loop_
_entity_poly.entity_id
_entity_poly.type
_entity_poly.pdbx_seq_one_letter_code
_entity_poly.pdbx_strand_id
1 'polypeptide(L)'
;MHSISINQVNENVKDLPTLPAIVMELLNDIDNDDIDTHLLAQKVSNDLALTATTLRYANSAYYSTMIKVTTIQQAISLMGLATVKKIIMMAALSGCFPENNCKGFDHKAFWRHSNAVAIAARLLAKRLNFNADVAFTAGLLHDLGTLVLVTQYPQQYETTIAYRNEHQVSQFDAERKVLGIDHAAVGGALATQWNFSDIMKNAIAGHHQPEAPGLGFLATIIHVADAIAHALRVTTIPDTQAIEVSALSWDSLTLDQTLIQALMEETATELAQIGREDL
;
A
#
# COMPACT_ATOMS: atom_id res chain seq x y z
N MET A 1 5.18 -25.06 -17.18
CA MET A 1 4.62 -23.76 -16.76
C MET A 1 5.44 -22.69 -17.46
N HIS A 2 4.80 -21.70 -18.10
CA HIS A 2 5.55 -20.60 -18.73
C HIS A 2 5.82 -19.59 -17.63
N SER A 3 7.12 -19.38 -17.33
CA SER A 3 7.54 -18.30 -16.42
C SER A 3 7.27 -16.94 -17.09
N ILE A 4 6.82 -15.99 -16.28
CA ILE A 4 6.59 -14.62 -16.70
C ILE A 4 7.95 -13.91 -16.65
N SER A 5 8.36 -13.28 -17.74
CA SER A 5 9.59 -12.49 -17.77
C SER A 5 9.32 -11.04 -17.38
N ILE A 6 10.30 -10.35 -16.82
CA ILE A 6 10.21 -8.92 -16.53
C ILE A 6 9.89 -8.08 -17.78
N ASN A 7 10.35 -8.52 -18.97
CA ASN A 7 10.04 -7.84 -20.23
C ASN A 7 8.55 -7.94 -20.57
N GLN A 8 7.92 -9.10 -20.35
CA GLN A 8 6.48 -9.26 -20.54
C GLN A 8 5.70 -8.40 -19.53
N VAL A 9 6.18 -8.32 -18.29
CA VAL A 9 5.59 -7.41 -17.29
C VAL A 9 5.71 -5.96 -17.75
N ASN A 10 6.89 -5.52 -18.20
CA ASN A 10 7.10 -4.15 -18.68
C ASN A 10 6.24 -3.80 -19.92
N GLU A 11 5.92 -4.77 -20.75
CA GLU A 11 5.00 -4.57 -21.88
C GLU A 11 3.56 -4.44 -21.37
N ASN A 12 3.11 -5.34 -20.51
CA ASN A 12 1.75 -5.36 -20.00
C ASN A 12 1.45 -4.21 -19.03
N VAL A 13 2.44 -3.75 -18.27
CA VAL A 13 2.30 -2.59 -17.38
C VAL A 13 1.94 -1.31 -18.17
N LYS A 14 2.38 -1.20 -19.45
CA LYS A 14 2.01 -0.06 -20.31
C LYS A 14 0.51 -0.01 -20.62
N ASP A 15 -0.17 -1.16 -20.58
CA ASP A 15 -1.60 -1.27 -20.84
C ASP A 15 -2.45 -1.07 -19.58
N LEU A 16 -1.80 -0.94 -18.41
CA LEU A 16 -2.49 -0.63 -17.18
C LEU A 16 -3.03 0.81 -17.18
N PRO A 17 -4.17 1.07 -16.50
CA PRO A 17 -4.67 2.42 -16.33
C PRO A 17 -3.59 3.35 -15.76
N THR A 18 -3.47 4.53 -16.33
CA THR A 18 -2.63 5.58 -15.74
C THR A 18 -3.31 6.11 -14.48
N LEU A 19 -2.52 6.39 -13.45
CA LEU A 19 -3.05 7.10 -12.28
C LEU A 19 -3.69 8.43 -12.71
N PRO A 20 -4.80 8.84 -12.10
CA PRO A 20 -5.34 10.18 -12.31
C PRO A 20 -4.27 11.25 -12.07
N ALA A 21 -4.27 12.30 -12.89
CA ALA A 21 -3.25 13.36 -12.82
C ALA A 21 -3.11 13.95 -11.41
N ILE A 22 -4.23 14.10 -10.69
CA ILE A 22 -4.24 14.59 -9.32
C ILE A 22 -3.45 13.68 -8.35
N VAL A 23 -3.49 12.35 -8.55
CA VAL A 23 -2.74 11.42 -7.71
C VAL A 23 -1.26 11.50 -8.00
N MET A 24 -0.89 11.65 -9.28
CA MET A 24 0.50 11.88 -9.67
C MET A 24 1.07 13.17 -9.06
N GLU A 25 0.29 14.25 -9.04
CA GLU A 25 0.66 15.48 -8.33
C GLU A 25 0.87 15.22 -6.84
N LEU A 26 -0.10 14.57 -6.17
CA LEU A 26 0.00 14.27 -4.74
C LEU A 26 1.20 13.40 -4.39
N LEU A 27 1.59 12.48 -5.27
CA LEU A 27 2.77 11.63 -5.10
C LEU A 27 4.08 12.41 -5.31
N ASN A 28 4.11 13.34 -6.25
CA ASN A 28 5.27 14.19 -6.51
C ASN A 28 5.46 15.25 -5.43
N ASP A 29 4.36 15.74 -4.85
CA ASP A 29 4.33 16.76 -3.81
C ASP A 29 4.12 16.16 -2.41
N ILE A 30 4.50 14.89 -2.22
CA ILE A 30 4.26 14.19 -0.94
C ILE A 30 5.03 14.81 0.22
N ASP A 31 6.17 15.42 -0.07
CA ASP A 31 7.02 16.12 0.89
C ASP A 31 6.64 17.62 1.06
N ASN A 32 5.63 18.08 0.30
CA ASN A 32 5.23 19.47 0.31
C ASN A 32 3.98 19.67 1.16
N ASP A 33 4.15 20.34 2.32
CA ASP A 33 3.05 20.71 3.21
C ASP A 33 2.32 21.99 2.75
N ASP A 34 2.89 22.77 1.81
CA ASP A 34 2.36 24.03 1.32
C ASP A 34 1.42 23.85 0.11
N ILE A 35 0.71 22.73 0.03
CA ILE A 35 -0.29 22.51 -1.02
C ILE A 35 -1.47 23.46 -0.83
N ASP A 36 -1.80 24.19 -1.89
CA ASP A 36 -3.04 24.97 -1.96
C ASP A 36 -4.26 24.04 -1.85
N THR A 37 -4.84 23.98 -0.64
CA THR A 37 -5.99 23.12 -0.33
C THR A 37 -7.22 23.47 -1.17
N HIS A 38 -7.36 24.71 -1.62
CA HIS A 38 -8.47 25.14 -2.47
C HIS A 38 -8.30 24.61 -3.89
N LEU A 39 -7.09 24.71 -4.44
CA LEU A 39 -6.76 24.16 -5.74
C LEU A 39 -6.89 22.63 -5.76
N LEU A 40 -6.42 21.94 -4.70
CA LEU A 40 -6.60 20.52 -4.53
C LEU A 40 -8.08 20.14 -4.51
N ALA A 41 -8.88 20.82 -3.70
CA ALA A 41 -10.32 20.56 -3.62
C ALA A 41 -11.01 20.75 -4.99
N GLN A 42 -10.65 21.79 -5.74
CA GLN A 42 -11.16 22.01 -7.08
C GLN A 42 -10.79 20.88 -8.05
N LYS A 43 -9.53 20.45 -8.06
CA LYS A 43 -9.04 19.35 -8.92
C LYS A 43 -9.75 18.02 -8.60
N VAL A 44 -9.87 17.67 -7.31
CA VAL A 44 -10.58 16.45 -6.88
C VAL A 44 -12.05 16.50 -7.24
N SER A 45 -12.69 17.67 -7.12
CA SER A 45 -14.10 17.86 -7.45
C SER A 45 -14.42 17.66 -8.95
N ASN A 46 -13.41 17.70 -9.82
CA ASN A 46 -13.56 17.40 -11.23
C ASN A 46 -13.60 15.88 -11.53
N ASP A 47 -13.23 15.04 -10.57
CA ASP A 47 -13.31 13.59 -10.66
C ASP A 47 -14.47 13.09 -9.80
N LEU A 48 -15.50 12.54 -10.46
CA LEU A 48 -16.71 12.08 -9.78
C LEU A 48 -16.45 10.93 -8.80
N ALA A 49 -15.59 9.99 -9.16
CA ALA A 49 -15.29 8.81 -8.34
C ALA A 49 -14.49 9.19 -7.08
N LEU A 50 -13.47 10.02 -7.23
CA LEU A 50 -12.68 10.53 -6.12
C LEU A 50 -13.52 11.40 -5.19
N THR A 51 -14.37 12.26 -5.75
CA THR A 51 -15.30 13.10 -4.98
C THR A 51 -16.28 12.26 -4.17
N ALA A 52 -16.97 11.32 -4.81
CA ALA A 52 -17.96 10.47 -4.16
C ALA A 52 -17.33 9.66 -3.04
N THR A 53 -16.16 9.06 -3.28
CA THR A 53 -15.45 8.26 -2.26
C THR A 53 -15.01 9.14 -1.10
N THR A 54 -14.39 10.30 -1.35
CA THR A 54 -13.94 11.22 -0.30
C THR A 54 -15.10 11.69 0.58
N LEU A 55 -16.22 12.07 -0.03
CA LEU A 55 -17.40 12.51 0.70
C LEU A 55 -18.07 11.37 1.49
N ARG A 56 -18.05 10.13 0.98
CA ARG A 56 -18.52 8.96 1.71
C ARG A 56 -17.70 8.75 2.99
N TYR A 57 -16.36 8.81 2.89
CA TYR A 57 -15.49 8.72 4.07
C TYR A 57 -15.72 9.86 5.06
N ALA A 58 -15.81 11.11 4.59
CA ALA A 58 -16.07 12.27 5.45
C ALA A 58 -17.41 12.19 6.19
N ASN A 59 -18.40 11.48 5.61
CA ASN A 59 -19.72 11.28 6.20
C ASN A 59 -19.88 9.93 6.91
N SER A 60 -18.79 9.16 7.06
CA SER A 60 -18.83 7.89 7.79
C SER A 60 -19.11 8.11 9.29
N ALA A 61 -19.47 7.05 9.99
CA ALA A 61 -19.75 7.11 11.43
C ALA A 61 -18.56 7.61 12.26
N TYR A 62 -17.34 7.40 11.76
CA TYR A 62 -16.11 7.85 12.42
C TYR A 62 -15.94 9.37 12.49
N TYR A 63 -16.26 10.07 11.36
CA TYR A 63 -16.18 11.54 11.28
C TYR A 63 -17.53 12.20 11.50
N SER A 64 -18.54 11.43 11.95
CA SER A 64 -19.93 11.86 12.09
C SER A 64 -20.06 13.23 12.73
N THR A 65 -20.54 14.18 11.97
CA THR A 65 -20.95 15.51 12.43
C THR A 65 -22.46 15.68 12.31
N MET A 66 -23.03 16.65 13.04
CA MET A 66 -24.45 16.97 12.92
C MET A 66 -24.81 17.48 11.52
N ILE A 67 -23.83 17.95 10.75
CA ILE A 67 -24.00 18.51 9.42
C ILE A 67 -23.25 17.63 8.42
N LYS A 68 -23.95 17.20 7.36
CA LYS A 68 -23.35 16.43 6.27
C LYS A 68 -22.30 17.24 5.52
N VAL A 69 -21.15 16.62 5.28
CA VAL A 69 -20.08 17.15 4.43
C VAL A 69 -20.50 16.98 2.98
N THR A 70 -20.51 18.07 2.23
CA THR A 70 -20.98 18.11 0.83
C THR A 70 -19.91 18.56 -0.17
N THR A 71 -18.76 19.05 0.31
CA THR A 71 -17.66 19.50 -0.55
C THR A 71 -16.31 18.95 -0.07
N ILE A 72 -15.37 18.82 -1.01
CA ILE A 72 -14.00 18.39 -0.67
C ILE A 72 -13.32 19.39 0.28
N GLN A 73 -13.57 20.68 0.13
CA GLN A 73 -13.04 21.70 1.06
C GLN A 73 -13.54 21.48 2.49
N GLN A 74 -14.82 21.13 2.68
CA GLN A 74 -15.36 20.75 3.99
C GLN A 74 -14.72 19.45 4.52
N ALA A 75 -14.49 18.48 3.64
CA ALA A 75 -13.81 17.24 4.00
C ALA A 75 -12.38 17.52 4.50
N ILE A 76 -11.62 18.38 3.81
CA ILE A 76 -10.28 18.82 4.25
C ILE A 76 -10.35 19.52 5.60
N SER A 77 -11.32 20.40 5.79
CA SER A 77 -11.49 21.13 7.06
C SER A 77 -11.86 20.20 8.23
N LEU A 78 -12.61 19.14 7.97
CA LEU A 78 -13.05 18.19 8.99
C LEU A 78 -11.97 17.14 9.32
N MET A 79 -11.39 16.51 8.30
CA MET A 79 -10.50 15.36 8.44
C MET A 79 -9.01 15.74 8.42
N GLY A 80 -8.69 16.95 7.98
CA GLY A 80 -7.33 17.40 7.69
C GLY A 80 -6.85 16.99 6.29
N LEU A 81 -5.90 17.77 5.76
CA LEU A 81 -5.34 17.60 4.42
C LEU A 81 -4.70 16.21 4.23
N ALA A 82 -3.89 15.78 5.20
CA ALA A 82 -3.19 14.49 5.13
C ALA A 82 -4.17 13.30 5.00
N THR A 83 -5.27 13.32 5.74
CA THR A 83 -6.30 12.26 5.66
C THR A 83 -6.99 12.26 4.30
N VAL A 84 -7.34 13.44 3.79
CA VAL A 84 -7.99 13.55 2.48
C VAL A 84 -7.07 13.11 1.35
N LYS A 85 -5.76 13.47 1.38
CA LYS A 85 -4.75 12.96 0.43
C LYS A 85 -4.74 11.42 0.41
N LYS A 86 -4.75 10.77 1.58
CA LYS A 86 -4.76 9.30 1.71
C LYS A 86 -6.00 8.67 1.07
N ILE A 87 -7.17 9.21 1.36
CA ILE A 87 -8.45 8.72 0.81
C ILE A 87 -8.46 8.85 -0.72
N ILE A 88 -8.01 10.00 -1.25
CA ILE A 88 -7.92 10.22 -2.70
C ILE A 88 -7.01 9.18 -3.34
N MET A 89 -5.85 8.92 -2.74
CA MET A 89 -4.89 7.93 -3.24
C MET A 89 -5.48 6.52 -3.24
N MET A 90 -6.10 6.09 -2.15
CA MET A 90 -6.74 4.78 -2.05
C MET A 90 -7.87 4.63 -3.08
N ALA A 91 -8.72 5.64 -3.23
CA ALA A 91 -9.83 5.63 -4.19
C ALA A 91 -9.33 5.50 -5.64
N ALA A 92 -8.28 6.25 -5.99
CA ALA A 92 -7.69 6.20 -7.32
C ALA A 92 -7.06 4.83 -7.63
N LEU A 93 -6.30 4.29 -6.67
CA LEU A 93 -5.67 2.97 -6.83
C LEU A 93 -6.71 1.85 -6.98
N SER A 94 -7.75 1.86 -6.14
CA SER A 94 -8.85 0.90 -6.28
C SER A 94 -9.54 0.99 -7.64
N GLY A 95 -9.65 2.20 -8.19
CA GLY A 95 -10.21 2.42 -9.54
C GLY A 95 -9.31 1.89 -10.67
N CYS A 96 -7.98 1.89 -10.47
CA CYS A 96 -7.03 1.34 -11.44
C CYS A 96 -7.00 -0.20 -11.46
N PHE A 97 -7.37 -0.85 -10.37
CA PHE A 97 -7.36 -2.31 -10.24
C PHE A 97 -8.73 -2.83 -9.80
N PRO A 98 -9.70 -2.90 -10.73
CA PRO A 98 -11.03 -3.40 -10.40
C PRO A 98 -10.97 -4.86 -9.94
N GLU A 99 -11.91 -5.22 -9.06
CA GLU A 99 -12.06 -6.61 -8.63
C GLU A 99 -12.21 -7.52 -9.86
N ASN A 100 -11.49 -8.62 -9.85
CA ASN A 100 -11.52 -9.63 -10.89
C ASN A 100 -11.84 -11.01 -10.32
N ASN A 101 -12.02 -12.00 -11.21
CA ASN A 101 -12.39 -13.36 -10.85
C ASN A 101 -11.19 -14.27 -10.51
N CYS A 102 -10.07 -13.74 -10.03
CA CYS A 102 -8.95 -14.57 -9.58
C CYS A 102 -9.35 -15.34 -8.32
N LYS A 103 -9.52 -16.66 -8.46
CA LYS A 103 -10.00 -17.52 -7.37
C LYS A 103 -8.97 -17.58 -6.24
N GLY A 104 -9.44 -17.35 -5.03
CA GLY A 104 -8.61 -17.39 -3.83
C GLY A 104 -7.89 -16.09 -3.52
N PHE A 105 -8.01 -15.05 -4.38
CA PHE A 105 -7.55 -13.72 -4.05
C PHE A 105 -8.66 -12.91 -3.38
N ASP A 106 -8.36 -12.36 -2.22
CA ASP A 106 -9.29 -11.52 -1.45
C ASP A 106 -8.86 -10.05 -1.53
N HIS A 107 -9.54 -9.27 -2.38
CA HIS A 107 -9.26 -7.85 -2.58
C HIS A 107 -9.43 -7.04 -1.30
N LYS A 108 -10.40 -7.37 -0.44
CA LYS A 108 -10.62 -6.67 0.82
C LYS A 108 -9.49 -6.95 1.80
N ALA A 109 -9.06 -8.20 1.90
CA ALA A 109 -7.92 -8.57 2.72
C ALA A 109 -6.63 -7.87 2.24
N PHE A 110 -6.42 -7.79 0.92
CA PHE A 110 -5.30 -7.06 0.32
C PHE A 110 -5.28 -5.59 0.75
N TRP A 111 -6.38 -4.86 0.56
CA TRP A 111 -6.44 -3.44 0.94
C TRP A 111 -6.32 -3.23 2.45
N ARG A 112 -6.89 -4.15 3.24
CA ARG A 112 -6.73 -4.11 4.70
C ARG A 112 -5.29 -4.28 5.13
N HIS A 113 -4.55 -5.21 4.50
CA HIS A 113 -3.12 -5.40 4.70
C HIS A 113 -2.35 -4.14 4.32
N SER A 114 -2.52 -3.61 3.12
CA SER A 114 -1.86 -2.40 2.65
C SER A 114 -2.08 -1.20 3.58
N ASN A 115 -3.29 -1.05 4.12
CA ASN A 115 -3.59 -0.02 5.11
C ASN A 115 -2.85 -0.25 6.43
N ALA A 116 -2.77 -1.48 6.92
CA ALA A 116 -2.05 -1.80 8.15
C ALA A 116 -0.55 -1.50 8.00
N VAL A 117 0.05 -1.89 6.87
CA VAL A 117 1.45 -1.57 6.56
C VAL A 117 1.67 -0.06 6.47
N ALA A 118 0.77 0.67 5.81
CA ALA A 118 0.85 2.12 5.72
C ALA A 118 0.81 2.81 7.10
N ILE A 119 -0.09 2.38 7.99
CA ILE A 119 -0.19 2.90 9.36
C ILE A 119 1.09 2.59 10.14
N ALA A 120 1.53 1.33 10.13
CA ALA A 120 2.73 0.89 10.84
C ALA A 120 3.98 1.64 10.35
N ALA A 121 4.15 1.79 9.02
CA ALA A 121 5.24 2.52 8.41
C ALA A 121 5.26 4.00 8.84
N ARG A 122 4.11 4.65 8.86
CA ARG A 122 3.96 6.03 9.32
C ARG A 122 4.32 6.19 10.80
N LEU A 123 3.83 5.29 11.65
CA LEU A 123 4.10 5.31 13.09
C LEU A 123 5.60 5.06 13.35
N LEU A 124 6.19 4.11 12.67
CA LEU A 124 7.62 3.81 12.76
C LEU A 124 8.46 4.99 12.26
N ALA A 125 8.14 5.57 11.10
CA ALA A 125 8.82 6.72 10.52
C ALA A 125 8.83 7.93 11.48
N LYS A 126 7.71 8.22 12.15
CA LYS A 126 7.64 9.28 13.17
C LYS A 126 8.65 9.08 14.30
N ARG A 127 8.83 7.84 14.77
CA ARG A 127 9.78 7.53 15.85
C ARG A 127 11.24 7.64 15.39
N LEU A 128 11.47 7.42 14.11
CA LEU A 128 12.80 7.48 13.49
C LEU A 128 13.13 8.87 12.92
N ASN A 129 12.27 9.88 13.13
CA ASN A 129 12.39 11.21 12.54
C ASN A 129 12.51 11.17 11.00
N PHE A 130 11.85 10.21 10.37
CA PHE A 130 11.71 10.12 8.92
C PHE A 130 10.37 10.71 8.48
N ASN A 131 10.23 11.08 7.20
CA ASN A 131 8.99 11.61 6.67
C ASN A 131 7.86 10.58 6.77
N ALA A 132 6.87 10.87 7.61
CA ALA A 132 5.78 9.96 7.93
C ALA A 132 4.79 9.78 6.77
N ASP A 133 4.59 10.81 5.94
CA ASP A 133 3.66 10.73 4.80
C ASP A 133 4.28 9.96 3.62
N VAL A 134 5.59 10.10 3.40
CA VAL A 134 6.35 9.26 2.46
C VAL A 134 6.27 7.79 2.89
N ALA A 135 6.52 7.50 4.17
CA ALA A 135 6.47 6.13 4.68
C ALA A 135 5.05 5.54 4.61
N PHE A 136 4.02 6.32 4.94
CA PHE A 136 2.63 5.91 4.77
C PHE A 136 2.33 5.51 3.32
N THR A 137 2.72 6.37 2.39
CA THR A 137 2.47 6.16 0.97
C THR A 137 3.22 4.94 0.45
N ALA A 138 4.49 4.78 0.82
CA ALA A 138 5.27 3.61 0.44
C ALA A 138 4.64 2.32 0.99
N GLY A 139 4.18 2.32 2.25
CA GLY A 139 3.48 1.20 2.87
C GLY A 139 2.15 0.86 2.17
N LEU A 140 1.39 1.88 1.74
CA LEU A 140 0.16 1.66 1.00
C LEU A 140 0.42 1.03 -0.38
N LEU A 141 1.55 1.34 -1.00
CA LEU A 141 1.89 0.97 -2.37
C LEU A 141 2.82 -0.25 -2.48
N HIS A 142 3.36 -0.77 -1.37
CA HIS A 142 4.44 -1.76 -1.39
C HIS A 142 4.08 -3.01 -2.20
N ASP A 143 2.83 -3.44 -2.12
CA ASP A 143 2.30 -4.66 -2.73
C ASP A 143 1.54 -4.45 -4.05
N LEU A 144 1.60 -3.27 -4.66
CA LEU A 144 0.88 -2.99 -5.91
C LEU A 144 1.17 -3.99 -7.04
N GLY A 145 2.36 -4.58 -7.04
CA GLY A 145 2.71 -5.62 -8.01
C GLY A 145 1.82 -6.85 -7.93
N THR A 146 1.30 -7.18 -6.74
CA THR A 146 0.31 -8.24 -6.54
C THR A 146 -0.96 -7.96 -7.35
N LEU A 147 -1.48 -6.73 -7.32
CA LEU A 147 -2.66 -6.35 -8.11
C LEU A 147 -2.41 -6.45 -9.62
N VAL A 148 -1.19 -6.10 -10.08
CA VAL A 148 -0.80 -6.30 -11.48
C VAL A 148 -0.84 -7.79 -11.83
N LEU A 149 -0.21 -8.65 -11.02
CA LEU A 149 -0.18 -10.10 -11.24
C LEU A 149 -1.58 -10.70 -11.24
N VAL A 150 -2.42 -10.34 -10.28
CA VAL A 150 -3.80 -10.80 -10.16
C VAL A 150 -4.65 -10.37 -11.37
N THR A 151 -4.44 -9.14 -11.86
CA THR A 151 -5.25 -8.57 -12.95
C THR A 151 -4.80 -9.07 -14.32
N GLN A 152 -3.50 -9.12 -14.56
CA GLN A 152 -2.94 -9.47 -15.87
C GLN A 152 -2.76 -10.99 -16.06
N TYR A 153 -2.57 -11.73 -14.97
CA TYR A 153 -2.28 -13.16 -15.00
C TYR A 153 -3.15 -13.97 -14.01
N PRO A 154 -4.49 -13.81 -14.01
CA PRO A 154 -5.36 -14.38 -12.97
C PRO A 154 -5.23 -15.90 -12.83
N GLN A 155 -5.16 -16.65 -13.92
CA GLN A 155 -5.06 -18.10 -13.89
C GLN A 155 -3.73 -18.61 -13.33
N GLN A 156 -2.62 -17.93 -13.69
CA GLN A 156 -1.31 -18.25 -13.15
C GLN A 156 -1.24 -17.88 -11.66
N TYR A 157 -1.89 -16.79 -11.28
CA TYR A 157 -1.93 -16.36 -9.89
C TYR A 157 -2.79 -17.29 -9.01
N GLU A 158 -3.88 -17.83 -9.54
CA GLU A 158 -4.64 -18.92 -8.88
C GLU A 158 -3.75 -20.14 -8.60
N THR A 159 -2.89 -20.50 -9.57
CA THR A 159 -1.92 -21.58 -9.39
C THR A 159 -0.89 -21.25 -8.31
N THR A 160 -0.46 -19.98 -8.24
CA THR A 160 0.47 -19.49 -7.21
C THR A 160 -0.16 -19.58 -5.81
N ILE A 161 -1.41 -19.16 -5.66
CA ILE A 161 -2.15 -19.28 -4.40
C ILE A 161 -2.28 -20.75 -3.98
N ALA A 162 -2.63 -21.64 -4.92
CA ALA A 162 -2.72 -23.07 -4.66
C ALA A 162 -1.36 -23.65 -4.20
N TYR A 163 -0.27 -23.31 -4.90
CA TYR A 163 1.08 -23.72 -4.55
C TYR A 163 1.49 -23.24 -3.14
N ARG A 164 1.25 -21.96 -2.83
CA ARG A 164 1.50 -21.38 -1.50
C ARG A 164 0.80 -22.19 -0.40
N ASN A 165 -0.50 -22.47 -0.60
CA ASN A 165 -1.32 -23.17 0.39
C ASN A 165 -0.89 -24.63 0.57
N GLU A 166 -0.53 -25.32 -0.52
CA GLU A 166 -0.09 -26.72 -0.50
C GLU A 166 1.27 -26.89 0.18
N HIS A 167 2.22 -25.98 -0.12
CA HIS A 167 3.60 -26.09 0.35
C HIS A 167 3.89 -25.27 1.61
N GLN A 168 2.91 -24.49 2.08
CA GLN A 168 3.04 -23.64 3.28
C GLN A 168 4.26 -22.70 3.21
N VAL A 169 4.48 -22.10 2.05
CA VAL A 169 5.55 -21.11 1.80
C VAL A 169 4.98 -19.69 1.78
N SER A 170 5.86 -18.67 1.80
CA SER A 170 5.46 -17.28 1.66
C SER A 170 4.85 -17.01 0.27
N GLN A 171 4.04 -15.94 0.16
CA GLN A 171 3.51 -15.51 -1.14
C GLN A 171 4.66 -15.17 -2.11
N PHE A 172 5.67 -14.48 -1.63
CA PHE A 172 6.87 -14.11 -2.38
C PHE A 172 7.58 -15.35 -2.97
N ASP A 173 7.79 -16.40 -2.16
CA ASP A 173 8.45 -17.64 -2.62
C ASP A 173 7.57 -18.40 -3.61
N ALA A 174 6.26 -18.45 -3.39
CA ALA A 174 5.32 -19.08 -4.29
C ALA A 174 5.31 -18.40 -5.66
N GLU A 175 5.31 -17.07 -5.71
CA GLU A 175 5.38 -16.29 -6.94
C GLU A 175 6.66 -16.57 -7.70
N ARG A 176 7.81 -16.50 -7.07
CA ARG A 176 9.10 -16.83 -7.69
C ARG A 176 9.15 -18.24 -8.24
N LYS A 177 8.55 -19.20 -7.52
CA LYS A 177 8.52 -20.60 -7.93
C LYS A 177 7.58 -20.87 -9.11
N VAL A 178 6.39 -20.29 -9.09
CA VAL A 178 5.34 -20.57 -10.08
C VAL A 178 5.43 -19.64 -11.28
N LEU A 179 5.62 -18.35 -11.02
CA LEU A 179 5.63 -17.31 -12.05
C LEU A 179 7.03 -17.00 -12.58
N GLY A 180 8.09 -17.27 -11.79
CA GLY A 180 9.46 -16.87 -12.10
C GLY A 180 9.77 -15.40 -11.78
N ILE A 181 8.80 -14.67 -11.27
CA ILE A 181 8.89 -13.26 -10.85
C ILE A 181 8.01 -13.06 -9.63
N ASP A 182 8.35 -12.09 -8.79
CA ASP A 182 7.59 -11.74 -7.58
C ASP A 182 6.92 -10.36 -7.69
N HIS A 183 5.97 -10.09 -6.78
CA HIS A 183 5.23 -8.84 -6.75
C HIS A 183 6.11 -7.62 -6.44
N ALA A 184 7.20 -7.76 -5.70
CA ALA A 184 8.11 -6.64 -5.43
C ALA A 184 8.82 -6.16 -6.70
N ALA A 185 9.30 -7.09 -7.53
CA ALA A 185 9.88 -6.79 -8.84
C ALA A 185 8.84 -6.17 -9.79
N VAL A 186 7.63 -6.70 -9.84
CA VAL A 186 6.52 -6.18 -10.65
C VAL A 186 6.09 -4.78 -10.16
N GLY A 187 5.99 -4.58 -8.86
CA GLY A 187 5.70 -3.28 -8.24
C GLY A 187 6.76 -2.23 -8.56
N GLY A 188 8.04 -2.60 -8.55
CA GLY A 188 9.14 -1.74 -8.95
C GLY A 188 9.06 -1.32 -10.43
N ALA A 189 8.66 -2.24 -11.32
CA ALA A 189 8.41 -1.95 -12.73
C ALA A 189 7.24 -0.97 -12.90
N LEU A 190 6.14 -1.20 -12.19
CA LEU A 190 4.98 -0.30 -12.19
C LEU A 190 5.35 1.09 -11.66
N ALA A 191 6.07 1.17 -10.54
CA ALA A 191 6.54 2.42 -9.96
C ALA A 191 7.45 3.20 -10.93
N THR A 192 8.24 2.48 -11.75
CA THR A 192 9.04 3.08 -12.81
C THR A 192 8.18 3.62 -13.94
N GLN A 193 7.18 2.86 -14.39
CA GLN A 193 6.22 3.29 -15.42
C GLN A 193 5.43 4.53 -14.97
N TRP A 194 5.06 4.59 -13.69
CA TRP A 194 4.35 5.72 -13.10
C TRP A 194 5.29 6.87 -12.67
N ASN A 195 6.57 6.80 -13.03
CA ASN A 195 7.57 7.83 -12.77
C ASN A 195 7.67 8.25 -11.28
N PHE A 196 7.58 7.27 -10.36
CA PHE A 196 7.78 7.51 -8.93
C PHE A 196 9.24 7.91 -8.66
N SER A 197 9.46 8.59 -7.54
CA SER A 197 10.82 8.91 -7.08
C SER A 197 11.64 7.63 -6.80
N ASP A 198 12.96 7.71 -6.90
CA ASP A 198 13.82 6.54 -6.70
C ASP A 198 13.68 5.94 -5.30
N ILE A 199 13.46 6.77 -4.28
CA ILE A 199 13.22 6.30 -2.91
C ILE A 199 11.95 5.43 -2.83
N MET A 200 10.88 5.79 -3.54
CA MET A 200 9.65 5.02 -3.59
C MET A 200 9.82 3.72 -4.40
N LYS A 201 10.47 3.80 -5.57
CA LYS A 201 10.78 2.61 -6.38
C LYS A 201 11.57 1.58 -5.59
N ASN A 202 12.63 2.05 -4.91
CA ASN A 202 13.50 1.20 -4.10
C ASN A 202 12.76 0.58 -2.91
N ALA A 203 11.88 1.34 -2.26
CA ALA A 203 11.07 0.83 -1.16
C ALA A 203 10.11 -0.28 -1.64
N ILE A 204 9.40 -0.06 -2.76
CA ILE A 204 8.47 -1.03 -3.33
C ILE A 204 9.21 -2.28 -3.83
N ALA A 205 10.30 -2.10 -4.58
CA ALA A 205 11.05 -3.23 -5.15
C ALA A 205 11.85 -4.02 -4.10
N GLY A 206 12.20 -3.40 -2.98
CA GLY A 206 13.15 -3.94 -2.01
C GLY A 206 12.58 -4.38 -0.67
N HIS A 207 11.28 -4.24 -0.43
CA HIS A 207 10.71 -4.47 0.91
C HIS A 207 10.88 -5.91 1.44
N HIS A 208 11.04 -6.91 0.59
CA HIS A 208 11.38 -8.28 1.04
C HIS A 208 12.88 -8.52 1.25
N GLN A 209 13.73 -7.69 0.66
CA GLN A 209 15.19 -7.80 0.76
C GLN A 209 15.83 -6.43 1.03
N PRO A 210 15.45 -5.75 2.14
CA PRO A 210 15.81 -4.36 2.39
C PRO A 210 17.31 -4.11 2.54
N GLU A 211 18.09 -5.17 2.74
CA GLU A 211 19.54 -5.15 2.92
C GLU A 211 20.31 -5.13 1.60
N ALA A 212 19.63 -5.32 0.47
CA ALA A 212 20.28 -5.26 -0.83
C ALA A 212 20.85 -3.86 -1.09
N PRO A 213 22.05 -3.75 -1.69
CA PRO A 213 22.71 -2.47 -1.88
C PRO A 213 21.83 -1.47 -2.67
N GLY A 214 21.77 -0.24 -2.19
CA GLY A 214 21.12 0.87 -2.91
C GLY A 214 19.61 1.05 -2.63
N LEU A 215 18.98 0.18 -1.84
CA LEU A 215 17.53 0.27 -1.58
C LEU A 215 17.15 1.37 -0.59
N GLY A 216 18.02 1.69 0.36
CA GLY A 216 17.84 2.79 1.29
C GLY A 216 16.93 2.51 2.48
N PHE A 217 16.88 3.47 3.39
CA PHE A 217 16.25 3.36 4.70
C PHE A 217 14.74 3.12 4.66
N LEU A 218 14.05 3.68 3.64
CA LEU A 218 12.61 3.51 3.50
C LEU A 218 12.23 2.05 3.22
N ALA A 219 13.02 1.30 2.44
CA ALA A 219 12.78 -0.13 2.21
C ALA A 219 12.79 -0.92 3.52
N THR A 220 13.71 -0.59 4.43
CA THR A 220 13.79 -1.21 5.76
C THR A 220 12.59 -0.84 6.64
N ILE A 221 12.13 0.41 6.59
CA ILE A 221 10.90 0.84 7.30
C ILE A 221 9.70 0.02 6.81
N ILE A 222 9.54 -0.15 5.49
CA ILE A 222 8.43 -0.90 4.92
C ILE A 222 8.52 -2.37 5.28
N HIS A 223 9.70 -2.98 5.23
CA HIS A 223 9.91 -4.37 5.64
C HIS A 223 9.44 -4.63 7.07
N VAL A 224 9.82 -3.76 8.02
CA VAL A 224 9.41 -3.89 9.42
C VAL A 224 7.92 -3.64 9.59
N ALA A 225 7.37 -2.66 8.87
CA ALA A 225 5.93 -2.35 8.92
C ALA A 225 5.09 -3.51 8.38
N ASP A 226 5.55 -4.17 7.33
CA ASP A 226 4.93 -5.36 6.75
C ASP A 226 4.96 -6.53 7.75
N ALA A 227 6.11 -6.78 8.39
CA ALA A 227 6.22 -7.77 9.46
C ALA A 227 5.24 -7.49 10.62
N ILE A 228 5.05 -6.24 11.01
CA ILE A 228 4.06 -5.84 12.03
C ILE A 228 2.63 -6.17 11.57
N ALA A 229 2.27 -5.84 10.32
CA ALA A 229 0.94 -6.11 9.77
C ALA A 229 0.65 -7.62 9.72
N HIS A 230 1.62 -8.43 9.33
CA HIS A 230 1.53 -9.89 9.37
C HIS A 230 1.37 -10.43 10.80
N ALA A 231 2.15 -9.93 11.76
CA ALA A 231 2.05 -10.33 13.16
C ALA A 231 0.68 -10.01 13.77
N LEU A 232 0.06 -8.91 13.35
CA LEU A 232 -1.30 -8.52 13.76
C LEU A 232 -2.40 -9.40 13.12
N ARG A 233 -2.05 -10.28 12.17
CA ARG A 233 -2.99 -11.14 11.44
C ARG A 233 -4.20 -10.36 10.90
N VAL A 234 -3.92 -9.23 10.29
CA VAL A 234 -4.97 -8.33 9.77
C VAL A 234 -5.74 -8.92 8.60
N THR A 235 -5.24 -10.00 8.00
CA THR A 235 -5.88 -10.76 6.93
C THR A 235 -6.36 -12.11 7.44
N THR A 236 -7.42 -12.64 6.83
CA THR A 236 -7.90 -14.01 7.07
C THR A 236 -7.11 -15.06 6.29
N ILE A 237 -6.18 -14.62 5.45
CA ILE A 237 -5.31 -15.51 4.69
C ILE A 237 -4.33 -16.13 5.69
N PRO A 238 -4.27 -17.46 5.79
CA PRO A 238 -3.28 -18.10 6.63
C PRO A 238 -1.89 -17.76 6.08
N ASP A 239 -1.26 -16.77 6.65
CA ASP A 239 0.15 -16.54 6.41
C ASP A 239 0.90 -17.49 7.32
N THR A 240 1.42 -18.55 6.73
CA THR A 240 2.01 -19.65 7.45
C THR A 240 3.43 -19.34 7.92
N GLN A 241 3.99 -18.23 7.44
CA GLN A 241 5.31 -17.77 7.87
C GLN A 241 5.22 -16.29 8.29
N ALA A 242 5.49 -16.04 9.57
CA ALA A 242 5.76 -14.69 10.02
C ALA A 242 6.96 -14.13 9.23
N ILE A 243 6.84 -12.91 8.73
CA ILE A 243 7.98 -12.23 8.13
C ILE A 243 9.00 -12.01 9.26
N GLU A 244 10.14 -12.69 9.17
CA GLU A 244 11.23 -12.49 10.10
C GLU A 244 11.94 -11.17 9.75
N VAL A 245 11.90 -10.22 10.67
CA VAL A 245 12.72 -9.02 10.56
C VAL A 245 14.18 -9.43 10.76
N SER A 246 15.03 -9.16 9.79
CA SER A 246 16.44 -9.51 9.88
C SER A 246 17.17 -8.78 11.00
N ALA A 247 18.25 -9.36 11.51
CA ALA A 247 19.09 -8.73 12.55
C ALA A 247 19.63 -7.37 12.07
N LEU A 248 19.99 -7.23 10.78
CA LEU A 248 20.49 -5.98 10.22
C LEU A 248 19.39 -4.91 10.17
N SER A 249 18.16 -5.28 9.78
CA SER A 249 17.01 -4.36 9.80
C SER A 249 16.69 -3.94 11.24
N TRP A 250 16.75 -4.89 12.18
CA TRP A 250 16.54 -4.63 13.60
C TRP A 250 17.53 -3.63 14.16
N ASP A 251 18.82 -3.84 13.89
CA ASP A 251 19.91 -2.99 14.36
C ASP A 251 19.90 -1.61 13.67
N SER A 252 19.64 -1.56 12.36
CA SER A 252 19.66 -0.32 11.57
C SER A 252 18.58 0.66 12.00
N LEU A 253 17.43 0.16 12.45
CA LEU A 253 16.32 0.97 12.96
C LEU A 253 16.33 1.14 14.48
N THR A 254 17.33 0.59 15.18
CA THR A 254 17.45 0.64 16.65
C THR A 254 16.17 0.15 17.34
N LEU A 255 15.61 -0.94 16.83
CA LEU A 255 14.36 -1.50 17.33
C LEU A 255 14.58 -2.22 18.66
N ASP A 256 13.57 -2.16 19.52
CA ASP A 256 13.45 -3.01 20.70
C ASP A 256 12.04 -3.61 20.81
N GLN A 257 11.87 -4.59 21.67
CA GLN A 257 10.58 -5.27 21.82
C GLN A 257 9.48 -4.35 22.31
N THR A 258 9.80 -3.37 23.15
CA THR A 258 8.84 -2.40 23.70
C THR A 258 8.31 -1.51 22.59
N LEU A 259 9.20 -1.02 21.72
CA LEU A 259 8.82 -0.20 20.56
C LEU A 259 7.94 -0.99 19.60
N ILE A 260 8.30 -2.23 19.27
CA ILE A 260 7.49 -3.07 18.36
C ILE A 260 6.11 -3.34 18.95
N GLN A 261 6.02 -3.67 20.24
CA GLN A 261 4.72 -3.88 20.89
C GLN A 261 3.85 -2.61 20.85
N ALA A 262 4.42 -1.45 21.16
CA ALA A 262 3.70 -0.18 21.07
C ALA A 262 3.21 0.10 19.64
N LEU A 263 4.06 -0.14 18.62
CA LEU A 263 3.68 0.01 17.22
C LEU A 263 2.55 -0.92 16.82
N MET A 264 2.57 -2.18 17.28
CA MET A 264 1.48 -3.14 17.04
C MET A 264 0.17 -2.67 17.64
N GLU A 265 0.16 -2.23 18.89
CA GLU A 265 -1.04 -1.76 19.60
C GLU A 265 -1.62 -0.50 18.94
N GLU A 266 -0.77 0.47 18.59
CA GLU A 266 -1.19 1.69 17.90
C GLU A 266 -1.72 1.39 16.48
N THR A 267 -1.03 0.52 15.73
CA THR A 267 -1.46 0.10 14.39
C THR A 267 -2.83 -0.58 14.45
N ALA A 268 -3.01 -1.53 15.38
CA ALA A 268 -4.29 -2.22 15.55
C ALA A 268 -5.42 -1.25 15.92
N THR A 269 -5.14 -0.27 16.80
CA THR A 269 -6.10 0.74 17.23
C THR A 269 -6.54 1.62 16.07
N GLU A 270 -5.59 2.15 15.29
CA GLU A 270 -5.92 2.99 14.14
C GLU A 270 -6.61 2.20 13.02
N LEU A 271 -6.16 0.98 12.75
CA LEU A 271 -6.79 0.12 11.74
C LEU A 271 -8.24 -0.22 12.09
N ALA A 272 -8.55 -0.45 13.38
CA ALA A 272 -9.90 -0.69 13.85
C ALA A 272 -10.83 0.53 13.66
N GLN A 273 -10.27 1.73 13.63
CA GLN A 273 -11.02 2.97 13.38
C GLN A 273 -11.38 3.15 11.91
N ILE A 274 -10.53 2.66 10.98
CA ILE A 274 -10.77 2.76 9.53
C ILE A 274 -11.78 1.71 9.05
N GLY A 275 -11.91 0.59 9.73
CA GLY A 275 -12.34 -0.65 9.11
C GLY A 275 -13.53 -1.38 9.70
N ARG A 276 -14.64 -0.76 10.02
CA ARG A 276 -15.89 -1.57 10.20
C ARG A 276 -16.89 -1.48 9.05
N GLU A 277 -16.79 -0.51 8.17
CA GLU A 277 -17.81 -0.28 7.13
C GLU A 277 -17.29 0.05 5.72
N ASP A 278 -15.98 0.24 5.47
CA ASP A 278 -15.50 0.94 4.28
C ASP A 278 -14.34 0.28 3.49
N LEU A 279 -14.15 -1.03 3.62
CA LEU A 279 -13.19 -1.77 2.76
C LEU A 279 -13.89 -2.76 1.86
#